data_304f3ceaae406131d3437382e92c7ab8
#
_entry.id   304f3ceaae406131d3437382e92c7ab8
#
_cell.length_a   1.000
_cell.length_b   1.000
_cell.length_c   1.000
_cell.angle_alpha   90.00
_cell.angle_beta   90.00
_cell.angle_gamma   90.00
#
_symmetry.space_group_name_H-M   'P 1'
#
loop_
_entity.id
_entity.type
_entity.pdbx_description
1 polymer ?
#
loop_
_entity_poly.entity_id
_entity_poly.type
_entity_poly.pdbx_seq_one_letter_code
_entity_poly.pdbx_strand_id
1 'polypeptide(L)'
;MVETIHKAVSGRGRYRVEGLYGCEPLKQFIELRLAREKLINRVSASTLTGNVLVSFNSDNSHRSIGALLDKVLGEVRDTTGPAGWPAADRVGGNGNRHRNAHLAHLIKRLLFPHVDTMNSPWHTCARDTVLEELGVNADTGLDGQEIAGRRTKFGGNSLPTVKERSGWEVFLDQLKSLPNYLLGAAAGISVLTGGLIDGVVILGVVLANAAIGYVTEHKAEMAIESLKRLVHPKAEVLRSGSAIEIDVEDVVRGDMLILKPGSFVAADARVVRCSRLSVDESMLTGESLPVDKTQRVLRQENTPLAERRNMVFAGTQVTGGEGVAVVVAVGR
;
A
#
# COMPACT_ATOMS: atom_id res chain seq x y z
N MET A 1 28.33 19.56 -3.25
CA MET A 1 29.19 19.85 -4.43
C MET A 1 29.76 18.53 -4.92
N VAL A 2 29.80 18.31 -6.23
CA VAL A 2 30.37 17.12 -6.85
C VAL A 2 31.74 17.46 -7.40
N GLU A 3 32.77 16.76 -6.94
CA GLU A 3 34.14 16.93 -7.42
C GLU A 3 34.58 15.70 -8.22
N THR A 4 35.09 15.90 -9.42
CA THR A 4 35.56 14.79 -10.25
C THR A 4 36.99 14.42 -9.85
N ILE A 5 37.19 13.22 -9.32
CA ILE A 5 38.49 12.76 -8.82
C ILE A 5 39.32 12.10 -9.93
N HIS A 6 38.72 11.33 -10.83
CA HIS A 6 39.46 10.58 -11.83
C HIS A 6 38.73 10.52 -13.17
N LYS A 7 39.45 10.85 -14.27
CA LYS A 7 38.95 10.94 -15.68
C LYS A 7 39.74 10.04 -16.65
N ALA A 8 40.63 9.19 -16.13
CA ALA A 8 41.65 8.54 -16.99
C ALA A 8 41.12 7.42 -17.91
N VAL A 9 39.88 6.97 -17.74
CA VAL A 9 39.30 5.88 -18.55
C VAL A 9 38.03 6.36 -19.21
N SER A 10 37.96 6.25 -20.54
CA SER A 10 36.76 6.53 -21.32
C SER A 10 35.60 5.62 -20.83
N GLY A 11 34.43 6.20 -20.61
CA GLY A 11 33.25 5.47 -20.14
C GLY A 11 33.22 5.13 -18.63
N ARG A 12 34.18 5.62 -17.83
CA ARG A 12 34.22 5.38 -16.37
C ARG A 12 34.74 6.61 -15.63
N GLY A 13 33.97 7.11 -14.65
CA GLY A 13 34.33 8.26 -13.83
C GLY A 13 34.18 7.99 -12.35
N ARG A 14 35.05 8.61 -11.54
CA ARG A 14 34.94 8.63 -10.08
C ARG A 14 34.69 10.06 -9.61
N TYR A 15 33.63 10.22 -8.84
CA TYR A 15 33.15 11.51 -8.36
C TYR A 15 33.08 11.50 -6.84
N ARG A 16 33.56 12.54 -6.16
CA ARG A 16 33.36 12.75 -4.73
C ARG A 16 32.07 13.50 -4.51
N VAL A 17 31.24 12.98 -3.61
CA VAL A 17 29.94 13.57 -3.26
C VAL A 17 29.98 13.99 -1.79
N GLU A 18 29.83 15.29 -1.58
CA GLU A 18 29.77 15.86 -0.23
C GLU A 18 28.50 15.35 0.49
N GLY A 19 28.67 14.90 1.75
CA GLY A 19 27.58 14.34 2.57
C GLY A 19 27.33 12.84 2.37
N LEU A 20 28.01 12.18 1.42
CA LEU A 20 27.85 10.74 1.21
C LEU A 20 28.57 9.90 2.28
N TYR A 21 29.61 10.44 2.93
CA TYR A 21 30.34 9.72 3.97
C TYR A 21 29.45 9.36 5.16
N GLY A 22 29.36 8.07 5.49
CA GLY A 22 28.52 7.57 6.59
C GLY A 22 27.01 7.69 6.36
N CYS A 23 26.56 8.04 5.16
CA CYS A 23 25.15 8.27 4.84
C CYS A 23 24.60 7.18 3.88
N GLU A 24 24.13 6.06 4.44
CA GLU A 24 23.58 4.95 3.66
C GLU A 24 22.31 5.32 2.86
N PRO A 25 21.38 6.15 3.39
CA PRO A 25 20.23 6.60 2.60
C PRO A 25 20.62 7.35 1.33
N LEU A 26 21.59 8.27 1.40
CA LEU A 26 22.06 9.03 0.25
C LEU A 26 22.75 8.13 -0.79
N LYS A 27 23.49 7.11 -0.35
CA LYS A 27 24.08 6.10 -1.24
C LYS A 27 23.02 5.38 -2.03
N GLN A 28 22.00 4.83 -1.35
CA GLN A 28 20.89 4.11 -1.99
C GLN A 28 20.15 5.01 -2.98
N PHE A 29 19.91 6.27 -2.64
CA PHE A 29 19.30 7.23 -3.53
C PHE A 29 20.09 7.44 -4.82
N ILE A 30 21.40 7.71 -4.70
CA ILE A 30 22.28 7.94 -5.84
C ILE A 30 22.30 6.70 -6.75
N GLU A 31 22.46 5.51 -6.18
CA GLU A 31 22.51 4.26 -6.94
C GLU A 31 21.20 4.00 -7.69
N LEU A 32 20.07 4.10 -7.01
CA LEU A 32 18.75 3.85 -7.62
C LEU A 32 18.35 4.92 -8.65
N ARG A 33 18.63 6.18 -8.36
CA ARG A 33 18.24 7.30 -9.23
C ARG A 33 19.07 7.33 -10.51
N LEU A 34 20.37 7.11 -10.40
CA LEU A 34 21.26 7.05 -11.54
C LEU A 34 21.09 5.78 -12.39
N ALA A 35 20.76 4.64 -11.77
CA ALA A 35 20.49 3.41 -12.52
C ALA A 35 19.26 3.51 -13.46
N ARG A 36 18.38 4.49 -13.27
CA ARG A 36 17.25 4.78 -14.17
C ARG A 36 17.60 5.59 -15.40
N GLU A 37 18.80 6.19 -15.43
CA GLU A 37 19.24 7.03 -16.53
C GLU A 37 19.84 6.17 -17.65
N LYS A 38 19.31 6.30 -18.86
CA LYS A 38 19.74 5.51 -20.03
C LYS A 38 21.23 5.68 -20.40
N LEU A 39 21.86 6.74 -19.91
CA LEU A 39 23.27 7.07 -20.16
C LEU A 39 24.22 6.27 -19.27
N ILE A 40 23.73 5.62 -18.22
CA ILE A 40 24.54 4.97 -17.18
C ILE A 40 24.38 3.45 -17.28
N ASN A 41 25.52 2.78 -17.43
CA ASN A 41 25.59 1.32 -17.50
C ASN A 41 25.68 0.68 -16.11
N ARG A 42 26.42 1.33 -15.19
CA ARG A 42 26.60 0.86 -13.81
C ARG A 42 26.98 2.01 -12.89
N VAL A 43 26.44 2.00 -11.70
CA VAL A 43 26.78 2.96 -10.63
C VAL A 43 27.06 2.19 -9.33
N SER A 44 28.03 2.68 -8.57
CA SER A 44 28.35 2.17 -7.23
C SER A 44 28.85 3.32 -6.36
N ALA A 45 28.19 3.54 -5.23
CA ALA A 45 28.52 4.56 -4.27
C ALA A 45 29.09 3.93 -2.98
N SER A 46 30.05 4.61 -2.38
CA SER A 46 30.72 4.13 -1.16
C SER A 46 30.57 5.15 -0.03
N THR A 47 29.92 4.75 1.04
CA THR A 47 29.78 5.56 2.25
C THR A 47 31.07 5.63 3.06
N LEU A 48 32.02 4.72 2.81
CA LEU A 48 33.33 4.71 3.48
C LEU A 48 34.29 5.75 2.90
N THR A 49 34.16 6.03 1.60
CA THR A 49 35.08 6.95 0.91
C THR A 49 34.42 8.25 0.45
N GLY A 50 33.08 8.32 0.48
CA GLY A 50 32.30 9.43 -0.05
C GLY A 50 32.34 9.51 -1.57
N ASN A 51 32.74 8.45 -2.27
CA ASN A 51 32.93 8.43 -3.72
C ASN A 51 31.81 7.66 -4.41
N VAL A 52 31.47 8.12 -5.63
CA VAL A 52 30.55 7.46 -6.56
C VAL A 52 31.34 7.07 -7.79
N LEU A 53 31.32 5.80 -8.15
CA LEU A 53 31.87 5.25 -9.36
C LEU A 53 30.76 5.06 -10.38
N VAL A 54 30.89 5.69 -11.55
CA VAL A 54 29.89 5.61 -12.61
C VAL A 54 30.52 5.05 -13.87
N SER A 55 29.93 4.02 -14.46
CA SER A 55 30.24 3.53 -15.80
C SER A 55 29.14 3.98 -16.75
N PHE A 56 29.49 4.63 -17.85
CA PHE A 56 28.58 5.25 -18.80
C PHE A 56 29.04 5.01 -20.24
N ASN A 57 28.15 5.25 -21.21
CA ASN A 57 28.49 5.11 -22.64
C ASN A 57 29.61 6.06 -23.03
N SER A 58 30.57 5.58 -23.84
CA SER A 58 31.76 6.33 -24.29
C SER A 58 31.43 7.62 -25.02
N ASP A 59 30.22 7.76 -25.55
CA ASP A 59 29.74 8.94 -26.25
C ASP A 59 29.45 10.14 -25.32
N ASN A 60 29.43 9.89 -24.01
CA ASN A 60 29.12 10.89 -22.98
C ASN A 60 30.41 11.44 -22.35
N SER A 61 30.39 12.72 -22.04
CA SER A 61 31.51 13.39 -21.39
C SER A 61 31.42 13.25 -19.85
N HIS A 62 32.59 13.24 -19.20
CA HIS A 62 32.67 13.30 -17.72
C HIS A 62 31.95 14.53 -17.14
N ARG A 63 31.92 15.65 -17.91
CA ARG A 63 31.21 16.87 -17.51
C ARG A 63 29.70 16.66 -17.48
N SER A 64 29.13 15.94 -18.47
CA SER A 64 27.70 15.62 -18.52
C SER A 64 27.27 14.74 -17.34
N ILE A 65 28.09 13.75 -16.98
CA ILE A 65 27.83 12.89 -15.84
C ILE A 65 27.94 13.63 -14.50
N GLY A 66 28.95 14.56 -14.38
CA GLY A 66 29.06 15.42 -13.19
C GLY A 66 27.83 16.33 -13.02
N ALA A 67 27.36 16.96 -14.11
CA ALA A 67 26.14 17.79 -14.09
C ALA A 67 24.88 16.98 -13.76
N LEU A 68 24.78 15.75 -14.25
CA LEU A 68 23.68 14.84 -13.90
C LEU A 68 23.69 14.48 -12.40
N LEU A 69 24.87 14.19 -11.85
CA LEU A 69 25.06 13.95 -10.42
C LEU A 69 24.67 15.18 -9.58
N ASP A 70 25.10 16.38 -9.97
CA ASP A 70 24.74 17.63 -9.28
C ASP A 70 23.22 17.88 -9.34
N LYS A 71 22.57 17.59 -10.46
CA LYS A 71 21.11 17.67 -10.60
C LYS A 71 20.39 16.71 -9.65
N VAL A 72 20.81 15.45 -9.64
CA VAL A 72 20.23 14.41 -8.76
C VAL A 72 20.41 14.77 -7.29
N LEU A 73 21.54 15.32 -6.92
CA LEU A 73 21.78 15.78 -5.54
C LEU A 73 20.99 17.06 -5.21
N GLY A 74 20.73 17.90 -6.20
CA GLY A 74 19.85 19.07 -6.08
C GLY A 74 18.45 18.67 -5.66
N GLU A 75 17.87 17.61 -6.26
CA GLU A 75 16.55 17.08 -5.90
C GLU A 75 16.43 16.78 -4.39
N VAL A 76 17.47 16.21 -3.78
CA VAL A 76 17.50 15.93 -2.35
C VAL A 76 17.69 17.20 -1.53
N ARG A 77 18.59 18.08 -1.96
CA ARG A 77 18.91 19.32 -1.24
C ARG A 77 17.73 20.26 -1.18
N ASP A 78 16.99 20.41 -2.28
CA ASP A 78 15.80 21.25 -2.37
C ASP A 78 14.68 20.75 -1.45
N THR A 79 14.60 19.42 -1.27
CA THR A 79 13.58 18.81 -0.40
C THR A 79 13.96 18.84 1.08
N THR A 80 15.26 18.73 1.40
CA THR A 80 15.74 18.66 2.79
C THR A 80 16.07 20.03 3.40
N GLY A 81 16.25 21.04 2.58
CA GLY A 81 16.77 22.33 3.00
C GLY A 81 18.22 22.28 3.50
N PRO A 82 18.84 23.42 3.80
CA PRO A 82 20.24 23.49 4.21
C PRO A 82 20.54 22.79 5.55
N ALA A 83 19.57 22.72 6.46
CA ALA A 83 19.72 22.09 7.77
C ALA A 83 19.59 20.54 7.71
N GLY A 84 18.97 20.00 6.67
CA GLY A 84 18.75 18.54 6.50
C GLY A 84 19.87 17.84 5.72
N TRP A 85 20.77 18.57 5.08
CA TRP A 85 21.88 18.01 4.31
C TRP A 85 22.93 17.38 5.24
N PRO A 86 23.45 16.17 4.93
CA PRO A 86 24.48 15.53 5.73
C PRO A 86 25.75 16.39 5.77
N ALA A 87 26.18 16.77 6.97
CA ALA A 87 27.42 17.53 7.13
C ALA A 87 28.64 16.67 6.79
N ALA A 88 29.70 17.30 6.29
CA ALA A 88 30.96 16.65 5.90
C ALA A 88 31.78 16.12 7.08
N ASP A 89 31.35 16.30 8.32
CA ASP A 89 32.15 16.03 9.52
C ASP A 89 32.30 14.53 9.82
N ARG A 90 33.56 14.13 10.02
CA ARG A 90 34.04 12.78 10.29
C ARG A 90 33.73 12.24 11.70
N VAL A 91 32.87 12.86 12.49
CA VAL A 91 32.66 12.49 13.89
C VAL A 91 31.37 11.69 14.08
N GLY A 92 31.53 10.41 14.43
CA GLY A 92 30.44 9.51 14.82
C GLY A 92 29.80 9.94 16.13
N GLY A 93 28.72 10.67 16.09
CA GLY A 93 27.89 11.05 17.22
C GLY A 93 26.45 10.62 17.06
N ASN A 94 25.73 10.41 18.18
CA ASN A 94 24.33 9.96 18.26
C ASN A 94 23.34 10.85 17.45
N GLY A 95 23.70 12.10 17.15
CA GLY A 95 22.94 13.03 16.32
C GLY A 95 22.83 12.63 14.83
N ASN A 96 23.73 11.76 14.34
CA ASN A 96 23.70 11.32 12.94
C ASN A 96 22.64 10.25 12.66
N ARG A 97 22.23 9.47 13.66
CA ARG A 97 21.19 8.44 13.49
C ARG A 97 19.80 9.03 13.25
N HIS A 98 19.42 10.07 13.97
CA HIS A 98 18.12 10.73 13.79
C HIS A 98 18.03 11.47 12.44
N ARG A 99 19.12 12.15 12.02
CA ARG A 99 19.20 12.83 10.73
C ARG A 99 19.15 11.85 9.55
N ASN A 100 19.87 10.73 9.66
CA ASN A 100 19.85 9.70 8.61
C ASN A 100 18.48 9.03 8.48
N ALA A 101 17.75 8.83 9.58
CA ALA A 101 16.37 8.31 9.54
C ALA A 101 15.41 9.28 8.85
N HIS A 102 15.49 10.57 9.16
CA HIS A 102 14.68 11.60 8.50
C HIS A 102 15.01 11.72 7.01
N LEU A 103 16.30 11.73 6.67
CA LEU A 103 16.77 11.76 5.29
C LEU A 103 16.35 10.51 4.51
N ALA A 104 16.41 9.32 5.14
CA ALA A 104 15.94 8.08 4.53
C ALA A 104 14.46 8.14 4.15
N HIS A 105 13.64 8.71 5.02
CA HIS A 105 12.21 8.91 4.77
C HIS A 105 11.95 9.86 3.59
N LEU A 106 12.63 11.01 3.55
CA LEU A 106 12.52 11.98 2.46
C LEU A 106 13.01 11.40 1.11
N ILE A 107 14.11 10.68 1.12
CA ILE A 107 14.67 10.00 -0.05
C ILE A 107 13.70 8.94 -0.59
N LYS A 108 13.07 8.15 0.29
CA LYS A 108 12.06 7.16 -0.11
C LYS A 108 10.88 7.85 -0.81
N ARG A 109 10.47 9.02 -0.36
CA ARG A 109 9.43 9.85 -0.98
C ARG A 109 9.82 10.39 -2.34
N LEU A 110 11.09 10.76 -2.55
CA LEU A 110 11.61 11.24 -3.84
C LEU A 110 11.76 10.12 -4.87
N LEU A 111 12.24 8.96 -4.45
CA LEU A 111 12.43 7.80 -5.34
C LEU A 111 11.13 7.16 -5.80
N PHE A 112 10.11 7.22 -4.94
CA PHE A 112 8.83 6.54 -5.13
C PHE A 112 7.67 7.50 -4.88
N PRO A 113 7.48 8.53 -5.72
CA PRO A 113 6.41 9.50 -5.54
C PRO A 113 5.00 8.89 -5.61
N HIS A 114 4.88 7.66 -6.11
CA HIS A 114 3.64 6.90 -6.23
C HIS A 114 3.66 5.54 -5.51
N VAL A 115 4.78 5.15 -4.91
CA VAL A 115 4.83 3.92 -4.10
C VAL A 115 4.48 4.27 -2.67
N ASP A 116 3.21 4.11 -2.42
CA ASP A 116 2.56 3.70 -1.18
C ASP A 116 3.25 4.07 0.13
N THR A 117 2.79 5.15 0.65
CA THR A 117 2.68 5.40 2.09
C THR A 117 1.96 4.26 2.85
N MET A 118 1.43 3.25 2.17
CA MET A 118 0.88 2.03 2.80
C MET A 118 1.94 1.22 3.54
N ASN A 119 3.20 1.28 3.11
CA ASN A 119 4.29 0.52 3.74
C ASN A 119 5.20 1.36 4.65
N SER A 120 4.81 2.59 4.98
CA SER A 120 5.53 3.40 5.98
C SER A 120 5.36 2.75 7.35
N PRO A 121 6.43 2.63 8.15
CA PRO A 121 6.35 2.03 9.48
C PRO A 121 5.68 3.01 10.47
N TRP A 122 4.41 3.29 10.27
CA TRP A 122 3.61 4.24 11.07
C TRP A 122 3.67 3.98 12.56
N HIS A 123 3.89 2.74 12.95
CA HIS A 123 4.07 2.33 14.35
C HIS A 123 5.36 2.85 14.97
N THR A 124 6.36 3.20 14.16
CA THR A 124 7.62 3.79 14.64
C THR A 124 7.61 5.33 14.64
N CYS A 125 6.58 5.94 14.04
CA CYS A 125 6.47 7.40 13.96
C CYS A 125 5.81 7.97 15.21
N ALA A 126 6.29 9.15 15.63
CA ALA A 126 5.63 9.92 16.68
C ALA A 126 4.24 10.39 16.22
N ARG A 127 3.31 10.52 17.15
CA ARG A 127 1.93 10.94 16.87
C ARG A 127 1.89 12.22 16.02
N ASP A 128 2.64 13.22 16.43
CA ASP A 128 2.61 14.54 15.79
C ASP A 128 3.20 14.48 14.37
N THR A 129 4.26 13.69 14.17
CA THR A 129 4.82 13.43 12.84
C THR A 129 3.82 12.75 11.91
N VAL A 130 3.03 11.79 12.42
CA VAL A 130 2.00 11.11 11.60
C VAL A 130 0.91 12.10 11.18
N LEU A 131 0.45 12.94 12.10
CA LEU A 131 -0.56 13.97 11.83
C LEU A 131 -0.05 15.01 10.83
N GLU A 132 1.19 15.47 10.98
CA GLU A 132 1.83 16.42 10.06
C GLU A 132 1.97 15.81 8.65
N GLU A 133 2.45 14.56 8.54
CA GLU A 133 2.61 13.89 7.24
C GLU A 133 1.27 13.66 6.53
N LEU A 134 0.24 13.37 7.29
CA LEU A 134 -1.12 13.23 6.76
C LEU A 134 -1.81 14.58 6.55
N GLY A 135 -1.26 15.68 7.06
CA GLY A 135 -1.86 17.01 7.01
C GLY A 135 -3.22 17.04 7.72
N VAL A 136 -3.30 16.50 8.95
CA VAL A 136 -4.56 16.37 9.68
C VAL A 136 -4.44 17.02 11.05
N ASN A 137 -5.46 17.78 11.41
CA ASN A 137 -5.59 18.32 12.77
C ASN A 137 -6.32 17.30 13.66
N ALA A 138 -5.71 16.96 14.79
CA ALA A 138 -6.26 15.95 15.71
C ALA A 138 -7.59 16.35 16.37
N ASP A 139 -7.89 17.64 16.47
CA ASP A 139 -9.06 18.16 17.17
C ASP A 139 -10.22 18.53 16.23
N THR A 140 -9.93 18.79 14.96
CA THR A 140 -10.95 19.13 13.96
C THR A 140 -11.17 18.05 12.90
N GLY A 141 -10.18 17.17 12.67
CA GLY A 141 -10.21 16.22 11.56
C GLY A 141 -10.10 16.91 10.19
N LEU A 142 -10.55 16.24 9.15
CA LEU A 142 -10.55 16.72 7.77
C LEU A 142 -11.76 17.62 7.48
N ASP A 143 -11.60 18.54 6.55
CA ASP A 143 -12.71 19.30 5.98
C ASP A 143 -13.28 18.66 4.71
N GLY A 144 -14.42 19.19 4.20
CA GLY A 144 -15.11 18.63 3.04
C GLY A 144 -14.32 18.70 1.74
N GLN A 145 -13.46 19.71 1.54
CA GLN A 145 -12.63 19.85 0.33
C GLN A 145 -11.45 18.87 0.37
N GLU A 146 -10.85 18.70 1.55
CA GLU A 146 -9.77 17.73 1.77
C GLU A 146 -10.24 16.30 1.54
N ILE A 147 -11.44 15.93 2.01
CA ILE A 147 -12.05 14.61 1.82
C ILE A 147 -12.20 14.29 0.33
N ALA A 148 -12.78 15.21 -0.45
CA ALA A 148 -12.95 15.03 -1.89
C ALA A 148 -11.62 14.86 -2.63
N GLY A 149 -10.61 15.68 -2.29
CA GLY A 149 -9.27 15.59 -2.84
C GLY A 149 -8.56 14.27 -2.49
N ARG A 150 -8.72 13.79 -1.26
CA ARG A 150 -8.14 12.51 -0.81
C ARG A 150 -8.82 11.31 -1.46
N ARG A 151 -10.14 11.34 -1.61
CA ARG A 151 -10.90 10.30 -2.30
C ARG A 151 -10.47 10.15 -3.76
N THR A 152 -10.24 11.27 -4.44
CA THR A 152 -9.73 11.25 -5.83
C THR A 152 -8.29 10.73 -5.91
N LYS A 153 -7.44 11.07 -4.94
CA LYS A 153 -6.01 10.73 -4.95
C LYS A 153 -5.72 9.30 -4.48
N PHE A 154 -6.42 8.83 -3.43
CA PHE A 154 -6.13 7.56 -2.75
C PHE A 154 -7.22 6.50 -2.97
N GLY A 155 -8.34 6.85 -3.59
CA GLY A 155 -9.51 5.98 -3.72
C GLY A 155 -10.40 5.97 -2.47
N GLY A 156 -11.50 5.22 -2.53
CA GLY A 156 -12.36 4.91 -1.39
C GLY A 156 -11.84 3.71 -0.59
N ASN A 157 -12.43 3.49 0.56
CA ASN A 157 -12.09 2.35 1.42
C ASN A 157 -12.92 1.11 1.01
N SER A 158 -12.76 0.68 -0.25
CA SER A 158 -13.42 -0.52 -0.77
C SER A 158 -12.39 -1.59 -1.10
N LEU A 159 -12.61 -2.80 -0.63
CA LEU A 159 -11.84 -3.94 -1.09
C LEU A 159 -12.20 -4.23 -2.56
N PRO A 160 -11.23 -4.65 -3.39
CA PRO A 160 -11.52 -5.02 -4.77
C PRO A 160 -12.58 -6.12 -4.77
N THR A 161 -13.78 -5.78 -5.22
CA THR A 161 -14.83 -6.77 -5.42
C THR A 161 -14.43 -7.68 -6.56
N VAL A 162 -14.55 -8.98 -6.35
CA VAL A 162 -14.45 -9.97 -7.44
C VAL A 162 -15.50 -9.58 -8.48
N LYS A 163 -15.07 -9.36 -9.72
CA LYS A 163 -15.98 -9.05 -10.82
C LYS A 163 -17.14 -10.05 -10.82
N GLU A 164 -18.34 -9.55 -10.76
CA GLU A 164 -19.55 -10.36 -10.96
C GLU A 164 -19.43 -11.07 -12.30
N ARG A 165 -19.55 -12.40 -12.28
CA ARG A 165 -19.52 -13.19 -13.50
C ARG A 165 -20.78 -12.86 -14.31
N SER A 166 -20.62 -12.64 -15.61
CA SER A 166 -21.75 -12.46 -16.49
C SER A 166 -22.63 -13.71 -16.46
N GLY A 167 -23.97 -13.56 -16.45
CA GLY A 167 -24.88 -14.70 -16.49
C GLY A 167 -24.60 -15.66 -17.66
N TRP A 168 -24.08 -15.16 -18.79
CA TRP A 168 -23.63 -15.98 -19.91
C TRP A 168 -22.37 -16.79 -19.59
N GLU A 169 -21.43 -16.27 -18.82
CA GLU A 169 -20.25 -17.03 -18.40
C GLU A 169 -20.65 -18.19 -17.49
N VAL A 170 -21.57 -17.94 -16.55
CA VAL A 170 -22.09 -18.98 -15.64
C VAL A 170 -22.81 -20.07 -16.46
N PHE A 171 -23.67 -19.69 -17.42
CA PHE A 171 -24.35 -20.66 -18.27
C PHE A 171 -23.38 -21.48 -19.14
N LEU A 172 -22.38 -20.87 -19.75
CA LEU A 172 -21.37 -21.57 -20.54
C LEU A 172 -20.50 -22.49 -19.69
N ASP A 173 -20.22 -22.12 -18.44
CA ASP A 173 -19.48 -22.97 -17.52
C ASP A 173 -20.27 -24.22 -17.12
N GLN A 174 -21.61 -24.13 -17.05
CA GLN A 174 -22.46 -25.30 -16.84
C GLN A 174 -22.35 -26.30 -18.01
N LEU A 175 -22.23 -25.82 -19.24
CA LEU A 175 -22.02 -26.69 -20.41
C LEU A 175 -20.67 -27.41 -20.41
N LYS A 176 -19.64 -26.84 -19.75
CA LYS A 176 -18.29 -27.42 -19.65
C LYS A 176 -18.17 -28.51 -18.59
N SER A 177 -19.24 -28.92 -17.93
CA SER A 177 -19.20 -29.99 -16.95
C SER A 177 -18.95 -31.35 -17.58
N LEU A 178 -18.20 -32.23 -16.89
CA LEU A 178 -17.89 -33.59 -17.40
C LEU A 178 -19.13 -34.38 -17.83
N PRO A 179 -20.24 -34.40 -17.07
CA PRO A 179 -21.47 -35.03 -17.49
C PRO A 179 -22.04 -34.51 -18.82
N ASN A 180 -21.98 -33.18 -19.01
CA ASN A 180 -22.48 -32.57 -20.25
C ASN A 180 -21.59 -32.88 -21.45
N TYR A 181 -20.28 -33.00 -21.27
CA TYR A 181 -19.39 -33.47 -22.33
C TYR A 181 -19.69 -34.91 -22.74
N LEU A 182 -19.95 -35.83 -21.77
CA LEU A 182 -20.28 -37.21 -22.05
C LEU A 182 -21.64 -37.30 -22.77
N LEU A 183 -22.64 -36.55 -22.35
CA LEU A 183 -23.94 -36.47 -23.02
C LEU A 183 -23.83 -35.86 -24.42
N GLY A 184 -23.01 -34.82 -24.60
CA GLY A 184 -22.73 -34.25 -25.92
C GLY A 184 -22.06 -35.22 -26.87
N ALA A 185 -21.08 -36.03 -26.38
CA ALA A 185 -20.46 -37.08 -27.16
C ALA A 185 -21.45 -38.20 -27.54
N ALA A 186 -22.31 -38.62 -26.61
CA ALA A 186 -23.37 -39.59 -26.87
C ALA A 186 -24.40 -39.05 -27.91
N ALA A 187 -24.78 -37.78 -27.83
CA ALA A 187 -25.65 -37.15 -28.84
C ALA A 187 -25.00 -37.15 -30.23
N GLY A 188 -23.69 -36.82 -30.30
CA GLY A 188 -22.92 -36.87 -31.57
C GLY A 188 -22.87 -38.25 -32.16
N ILE A 189 -22.63 -39.30 -31.38
CA ILE A 189 -22.60 -40.70 -31.82
C ILE A 189 -24.02 -41.09 -32.31
N SER A 190 -25.06 -40.74 -31.56
CA SER A 190 -26.45 -41.07 -31.96
C SER A 190 -26.83 -40.48 -33.33
N VAL A 191 -26.46 -39.22 -33.56
CA VAL A 191 -26.69 -38.57 -34.86
C VAL A 191 -25.91 -39.26 -36.00
N LEU A 192 -24.63 -39.65 -35.75
CA LEU A 192 -23.83 -40.33 -36.76
C LEU A 192 -24.33 -41.72 -37.10
N THR A 193 -25.03 -42.38 -36.17
CA THR A 193 -25.63 -43.73 -36.40
C THR A 193 -27.08 -43.64 -36.95
N GLY A 194 -27.56 -42.43 -37.26
CA GLY A 194 -28.86 -42.24 -37.86
C GLY A 194 -30.02 -41.96 -36.86
N GLY A 195 -29.73 -41.90 -35.58
CA GLY A 195 -30.69 -41.59 -34.48
C GLY A 195 -30.88 -40.09 -34.25
N LEU A 196 -31.36 -39.33 -35.23
CA LEU A 196 -31.55 -37.88 -35.12
C LEU A 196 -32.48 -37.52 -33.96
N ILE A 197 -33.56 -38.25 -33.73
CA ILE A 197 -34.52 -38.01 -32.65
C ILE A 197 -33.82 -38.18 -31.29
N ASP A 198 -33.02 -39.23 -31.11
CA ASP A 198 -32.30 -39.48 -29.86
C ASP A 198 -31.25 -38.40 -29.57
N GLY A 199 -30.55 -37.96 -30.60
CA GLY A 199 -29.61 -36.83 -30.48
C GLY A 199 -30.27 -35.52 -30.04
N VAL A 200 -31.45 -35.22 -30.58
CA VAL A 200 -32.21 -34.03 -30.18
C VAL A 200 -32.73 -34.14 -28.74
N VAL A 201 -33.19 -35.30 -28.31
CA VAL A 201 -33.62 -35.54 -26.92
C VAL A 201 -32.45 -35.39 -25.97
N ILE A 202 -31.31 -35.94 -26.26
CA ILE A 202 -30.12 -35.79 -25.42
C ILE A 202 -29.68 -34.33 -25.33
N LEU A 203 -29.70 -33.59 -26.45
CA LEU A 203 -29.40 -32.17 -26.45
C LEU A 203 -30.39 -31.35 -25.57
N GLY A 204 -31.68 -31.70 -25.63
CA GLY A 204 -32.70 -31.14 -24.76
C GLY A 204 -32.41 -31.37 -23.29
N VAL A 205 -31.96 -32.56 -22.92
CA VAL A 205 -31.57 -32.88 -21.55
C VAL A 205 -30.34 -32.05 -21.11
N VAL A 206 -29.35 -31.89 -21.99
CA VAL A 206 -28.14 -31.05 -21.69
C VAL A 206 -28.56 -29.59 -21.44
N LEU A 207 -29.43 -29.03 -22.29
CA LEU A 207 -29.92 -27.66 -22.13
C LEU A 207 -30.75 -27.49 -20.85
N ALA A 208 -31.64 -28.45 -20.55
CA ALA A 208 -32.45 -28.43 -19.33
C ALA A 208 -31.53 -28.49 -18.07
N ASN A 209 -30.52 -29.34 -18.10
CA ASN A 209 -29.54 -29.46 -17.01
C ASN A 209 -28.74 -28.18 -16.83
N ALA A 210 -28.27 -27.55 -17.90
CA ALA A 210 -27.56 -26.26 -17.85
C ALA A 210 -28.47 -25.14 -17.33
N ALA A 211 -29.76 -25.12 -17.71
CA ALA A 211 -30.74 -24.14 -17.23
C ALA A 211 -31.00 -24.30 -15.71
N ILE A 212 -31.18 -25.52 -15.24
CA ILE A 212 -31.34 -25.83 -13.79
C ILE A 212 -30.09 -25.41 -13.02
N GLY A 213 -28.89 -25.73 -13.51
CA GLY A 213 -27.63 -25.34 -12.91
C GLY A 213 -27.48 -23.81 -12.79
N TYR A 214 -27.77 -23.11 -13.88
CA TYR A 214 -27.78 -21.63 -13.90
C TYR A 214 -28.74 -21.02 -12.87
N VAL A 215 -29.98 -21.48 -12.83
CA VAL A 215 -30.99 -20.96 -11.88
C VAL A 215 -30.56 -21.21 -10.43
N THR A 216 -29.99 -22.38 -10.16
CA THR A 216 -29.56 -22.75 -8.81
C THR A 216 -28.36 -21.90 -8.35
N GLU A 217 -27.37 -21.73 -9.21
CA GLU A 217 -26.18 -20.92 -8.91
C GLU A 217 -26.55 -19.44 -8.73
N HIS A 218 -27.38 -18.91 -9.64
CA HIS A 218 -27.84 -17.51 -9.56
C HIS A 218 -28.64 -17.24 -8.27
N LYS A 219 -29.51 -18.15 -7.84
CA LYS A 219 -30.22 -18.01 -6.57
C LYS A 219 -29.26 -18.05 -5.37
N ALA A 220 -28.25 -18.86 -5.40
CA ALA A 220 -27.22 -18.91 -4.35
C ALA A 220 -26.41 -17.62 -4.26
N GLU A 221 -26.00 -17.06 -5.40
CA GLU A 221 -25.30 -15.76 -5.47
C GLU A 221 -26.17 -14.62 -4.93
N MET A 222 -27.45 -14.54 -5.34
CA MET A 222 -28.38 -13.54 -4.83
C MET A 222 -28.61 -13.65 -3.32
N ALA A 223 -28.64 -14.84 -2.76
CA ALA A 223 -28.79 -15.05 -1.30
C ALA A 223 -27.55 -14.52 -0.56
N ILE A 224 -26.35 -14.78 -1.08
CA ILE A 224 -25.09 -14.26 -0.51
C ILE A 224 -25.04 -12.73 -0.60
N GLU A 225 -25.42 -12.17 -1.75
CA GLU A 225 -25.42 -10.72 -1.96
C GLU A 225 -26.45 -10.02 -1.05
N SER A 226 -27.62 -10.59 -0.85
CA SER A 226 -28.64 -10.06 0.08
C SER A 226 -28.13 -10.03 1.52
N LEU A 227 -27.37 -11.05 1.96
CA LEU A 227 -26.72 -11.06 3.25
C LEU A 227 -25.63 -10.00 3.38
N LYS A 228 -24.82 -9.79 2.34
CA LYS A 228 -23.80 -8.71 2.31
C LYS A 228 -24.44 -7.32 2.44
N ARG A 229 -25.58 -7.09 1.83
CA ARG A 229 -26.32 -5.81 1.89
C ARG A 229 -26.94 -5.53 3.26
N LEU A 230 -27.19 -6.55 4.09
CA LEU A 230 -27.71 -6.38 5.46
C LEU A 230 -26.64 -5.87 6.43
N VAL A 231 -25.37 -6.07 6.13
CA VAL A 231 -24.24 -5.64 6.97
C VAL A 231 -23.55 -4.47 6.29
N HIS A 232 -24.03 -3.25 6.53
CA HIS A 232 -23.31 -2.03 6.19
C HIS A 232 -22.60 -1.54 7.46
N PRO A 233 -21.33 -1.92 7.66
CA PRO A 233 -20.60 -1.45 8.81
C PRO A 233 -20.39 0.06 8.68
N LYS A 234 -20.67 0.79 9.77
CA LYS A 234 -20.47 2.22 9.86
C LYS A 234 -19.26 2.55 10.71
N ALA A 235 -18.67 3.69 10.45
CA ALA A 235 -17.56 4.23 11.22
C ALA A 235 -17.91 5.61 11.75
N GLU A 236 -17.58 5.87 13.01
CA GLU A 236 -17.66 7.20 13.59
C GLU A 236 -16.34 7.93 13.36
N VAL A 237 -16.39 9.08 12.70
CA VAL A 237 -15.21 9.88 12.36
C VAL A 237 -15.36 11.31 12.84
N LEU A 238 -14.23 11.96 13.15
CA LEU A 238 -14.18 13.37 13.44
C LEU A 238 -13.87 14.13 12.15
N ARG A 239 -14.81 14.93 11.67
CA ARG A 239 -14.67 15.81 10.50
C ARG A 239 -15.21 17.20 10.81
N SER A 240 -14.50 18.24 10.39
CA SER A 240 -14.86 19.66 10.65
C SER A 240 -15.22 19.93 12.12
N GLY A 241 -14.51 19.30 13.06
CA GLY A 241 -14.71 19.46 14.50
C GLY A 241 -15.93 18.73 15.07
N SER A 242 -16.66 17.94 14.28
CA SER A 242 -17.84 17.20 14.71
C SER A 242 -17.68 15.70 14.49
N ALA A 243 -18.16 14.90 15.44
CA ALA A 243 -18.26 13.44 15.29
C ALA A 243 -19.45 13.12 14.38
N ILE A 244 -19.20 12.42 13.30
CA ILE A 244 -20.21 11.99 12.33
C ILE A 244 -20.10 10.51 12.06
N GLU A 245 -21.21 9.86 11.82
CA GLU A 245 -21.27 8.46 11.40
C GLU A 245 -21.33 8.39 9.87
N ILE A 246 -20.42 7.61 9.27
CA ILE A 246 -20.32 7.42 7.83
C ILE A 246 -20.22 5.93 7.49
N ASP A 247 -20.51 5.58 6.25
CA ASP A 247 -20.27 4.22 5.77
C ASP A 247 -18.76 3.94 5.71
N VAL A 248 -18.36 2.71 6.02
CA VAL A 248 -16.95 2.30 6.01
C VAL A 248 -16.28 2.60 4.66
N GLU A 249 -17.01 2.47 3.56
CA GLU A 249 -16.52 2.76 2.20
C GLU A 249 -16.19 4.25 1.96
N ASP A 250 -16.79 5.14 2.75
CA ASP A 250 -16.58 6.60 2.67
C ASP A 250 -15.40 7.10 3.52
N VAL A 251 -14.76 6.20 4.26
CA VAL A 251 -13.54 6.51 5.01
C VAL A 251 -12.41 6.79 4.04
N VAL A 252 -11.70 7.88 4.28
CA VAL A 252 -10.53 8.27 3.49
C VAL A 252 -9.28 8.30 4.35
N ARG A 253 -8.13 8.19 3.70
CA ARG A 253 -6.85 8.32 4.39
C ARG A 253 -6.71 9.68 5.05
N GLY A 254 -6.37 9.69 6.34
CA GLY A 254 -6.30 10.87 7.19
C GLY A 254 -7.58 11.15 7.99
N ASP A 255 -8.64 10.36 7.83
CA ASP A 255 -9.79 10.45 8.73
C ASP A 255 -9.39 10.12 10.16
N MET A 256 -10.02 10.80 11.10
CA MET A 256 -9.86 10.55 12.54
C MET A 256 -10.98 9.64 13.01
N LEU A 257 -10.70 8.33 13.17
CA LEU A 257 -11.65 7.35 13.69
C LEU A 257 -11.87 7.55 15.17
N ILE A 258 -13.14 7.59 15.59
CA ILE A 258 -13.56 7.57 17.00
C ILE A 258 -13.87 6.11 17.35
N LEU A 259 -13.11 5.56 18.28
CA LEU A 259 -13.17 4.15 18.66
C LEU A 259 -13.83 4.02 20.03
N LYS A 260 -14.99 3.35 20.09
CA LYS A 260 -15.78 3.07 21.29
C LYS A 260 -16.04 1.55 21.40
N PRO A 261 -16.37 1.02 22.57
CA PRO A 261 -16.72 -0.39 22.69
C PRO A 261 -17.83 -0.79 21.71
N GLY A 262 -17.62 -1.86 20.97
CA GLY A 262 -18.51 -2.31 19.90
C GLY A 262 -18.24 -1.69 18.53
N SER A 263 -17.40 -0.64 18.42
CA SER A 263 -17.02 -0.05 17.14
C SER A 263 -16.26 -1.06 16.29
N PHE A 264 -16.58 -1.06 14.99
CA PHE A 264 -15.81 -1.74 13.96
C PHE A 264 -14.67 -0.84 13.47
N VAL A 265 -13.48 -1.37 13.35
CA VAL A 265 -12.33 -0.62 12.82
C VAL A 265 -12.40 -0.62 11.30
N ALA A 266 -12.72 0.53 10.72
CA ALA A 266 -13.01 0.68 9.31
C ALA A 266 -11.79 0.56 8.39
N ALA A 267 -10.62 0.99 8.86
CA ALA A 267 -9.39 1.06 8.09
C ALA A 267 -8.17 0.97 9.00
N ASP A 268 -7.01 0.67 8.43
CA ASP A 268 -5.77 0.65 9.21
C ASP A 268 -5.43 2.06 9.71
N ALA A 269 -5.29 2.19 11.02
CA ALA A 269 -5.13 3.49 11.64
C ALA A 269 -4.07 3.48 12.75
N ARG A 270 -3.41 4.63 12.94
CA ARG A 270 -2.44 4.90 14.01
C ARG A 270 -3.16 5.53 15.21
N VAL A 271 -3.06 4.91 16.37
CA VAL A 271 -3.67 5.41 17.61
C VAL A 271 -3.03 6.73 18.01
N VAL A 272 -3.85 7.78 18.09
CA VAL A 272 -3.47 9.16 18.45
C VAL A 272 -3.71 9.40 19.93
N ARG A 273 -4.87 8.99 20.45
CA ARG A 273 -5.25 9.02 21.87
C ARG A 273 -5.96 7.72 22.23
N CYS A 274 -5.75 7.23 23.43
CA CYS A 274 -6.50 6.10 23.94
C CYS A 274 -6.57 6.11 25.47
N SER A 275 -7.69 5.60 25.98
CA SER A 275 -7.92 5.35 27.40
C SER A 275 -8.41 3.91 27.56
N ARG A 276 -7.52 3.04 28.04
CA ARG A 276 -7.78 1.59 28.21
C ARG A 276 -8.38 0.93 26.97
N LEU A 277 -8.01 1.39 25.78
CA LEU A 277 -8.50 0.85 24.51
C LEU A 277 -8.00 -0.58 24.33
N SER A 278 -8.93 -1.52 24.16
CA SER A 278 -8.65 -2.92 23.81
C SER A 278 -9.43 -3.33 22.57
N VAL A 279 -8.79 -4.11 21.71
CA VAL A 279 -9.30 -4.48 20.38
C VAL A 279 -9.16 -6.00 20.21
N ASP A 280 -10.22 -6.63 19.73
CA ASP A 280 -10.19 -8.02 19.30
C ASP A 280 -9.54 -8.11 17.91
N GLU A 281 -8.37 -8.70 17.85
CA GLU A 281 -7.57 -8.92 16.64
C GLU A 281 -7.48 -10.41 16.28
N SER A 282 -8.36 -11.24 16.81
CA SER A 282 -8.36 -12.69 16.59
C SER A 282 -8.43 -13.10 15.13
N MET A 283 -9.09 -12.31 14.29
CA MET A 283 -9.14 -12.53 12.84
C MET A 283 -7.78 -12.38 12.15
N LEU A 284 -6.85 -11.61 12.73
CA LEU A 284 -5.53 -11.34 12.16
C LEU A 284 -4.43 -12.18 12.80
N THR A 285 -4.54 -12.43 14.09
CA THR A 285 -3.49 -13.07 14.89
C THR A 285 -3.80 -14.53 15.22
N GLY A 286 -5.07 -14.92 15.20
CA GLY A 286 -5.56 -16.20 15.72
C GLY A 286 -5.67 -16.26 17.24
N GLU A 287 -5.24 -15.22 17.96
CA GLU A 287 -5.30 -15.14 19.42
C GLU A 287 -6.66 -14.63 19.87
N SER A 288 -7.31 -15.33 20.80
CA SER A 288 -8.67 -15.01 21.26
C SER A 288 -8.75 -13.90 22.31
N LEU A 289 -7.61 -13.45 22.84
CA LEU A 289 -7.58 -12.40 23.85
C LEU A 289 -7.50 -11.02 23.22
N PRO A 290 -8.31 -10.04 23.68
CA PRO A 290 -8.21 -8.67 23.22
C PRO A 290 -6.82 -8.06 23.50
N VAL A 291 -6.34 -7.26 22.56
CA VAL A 291 -5.03 -6.61 22.63
C VAL A 291 -5.18 -5.17 23.14
N ASP A 292 -4.50 -4.86 24.23
CA ASP A 292 -4.46 -3.50 24.77
C ASP A 292 -3.64 -2.58 23.86
N LYS A 293 -4.25 -1.47 23.47
CA LYS A 293 -3.66 -0.47 22.58
C LYS A 293 -2.99 0.68 23.34
N THR A 294 -1.99 1.28 22.72
CA THR A 294 -1.21 2.38 23.29
C THR A 294 -0.93 3.44 22.24
N GLN A 295 -0.75 4.67 22.67
CA GLN A 295 -0.29 5.75 21.79
C GLN A 295 1.25 5.84 21.67
N ARG A 296 2.00 5.05 22.45
CA ARG A 296 3.46 5.10 22.50
C ARG A 296 4.09 4.65 21.19
N VAL A 297 5.22 5.24 20.84
CA VAL A 297 6.00 4.88 19.65
C VAL A 297 6.70 3.53 19.88
N LEU A 298 6.62 2.65 18.89
CA LEU A 298 7.39 1.41 18.86
C LEU A 298 8.74 1.65 18.16
N ARG A 299 9.82 1.12 18.71
CA ARG A 299 11.18 1.44 18.22
C ARG A 299 11.66 0.56 17.08
N GLN A 300 11.07 -0.62 16.89
CA GLN A 300 11.52 -1.60 15.91
C GLN A 300 10.69 -1.49 14.63
N GLU A 301 11.33 -1.25 13.49
CA GLU A 301 10.64 -1.19 12.19
C GLU A 301 10.02 -2.53 11.79
N ASN A 302 10.68 -3.64 12.11
CA ASN A 302 10.22 -4.99 11.77
C ASN A 302 9.32 -5.61 12.86
N THR A 303 8.58 -4.79 13.61
CA THR A 303 7.61 -5.29 14.58
C THR A 303 6.52 -6.10 13.85
N PRO A 304 6.29 -7.37 14.24
CA PRO A 304 5.18 -8.17 13.71
C PRO A 304 3.84 -7.44 13.86
N LEU A 305 2.90 -7.67 12.95
CA LEU A 305 1.61 -6.98 12.93
C LEU A 305 0.86 -7.12 14.26
N ALA A 306 0.84 -8.32 14.84
CA ALA A 306 0.23 -8.64 16.14
C ALA A 306 0.82 -7.84 17.32
N GLU A 307 2.07 -7.41 17.23
CA GLU A 307 2.76 -6.67 18.29
C GLU A 307 2.67 -5.15 18.12
N ARG A 308 2.07 -4.66 17.04
CA ARG A 308 1.90 -3.23 16.77
C ARG A 308 0.77 -2.63 17.62
N ARG A 309 0.98 -2.58 18.93
CA ARG A 309 -0.02 -2.11 19.90
C ARG A 309 -0.46 -0.66 19.72
N ASN A 310 0.24 0.13 18.94
CA ASN A 310 -0.12 1.51 18.63
C ASN A 310 -0.82 1.68 17.27
N MET A 311 -1.18 0.57 16.64
CA MET A 311 -2.00 0.51 15.43
C MET A 311 -3.31 -0.22 15.72
N VAL A 312 -4.33 0.09 14.96
CA VAL A 312 -5.57 -0.70 14.83
C VAL A 312 -5.76 -1.06 13.37
N PHE A 313 -6.36 -2.21 13.11
CA PHE A 313 -6.41 -2.78 11.76
C PHE A 313 -7.85 -2.95 11.29
N ALA A 314 -8.06 -2.77 9.99
CA ALA A 314 -9.37 -2.97 9.37
C ALA A 314 -9.93 -4.37 9.65
N GLY A 315 -11.23 -4.45 9.93
CA GLY A 315 -11.91 -5.71 10.21
C GLY A 315 -11.89 -6.16 11.66
N THR A 316 -11.16 -5.46 12.54
CA THR A 316 -11.13 -5.75 13.98
C THR A 316 -12.23 -5.01 14.74
N GLN A 317 -12.52 -5.42 15.98
CA GLN A 317 -13.58 -4.84 16.80
C GLN A 317 -13.05 -4.33 18.14
N VAL A 318 -13.48 -3.13 18.54
CA VAL A 318 -13.17 -2.57 19.85
C VAL A 318 -13.98 -3.29 20.93
N THR A 319 -13.28 -3.89 21.89
CA THR A 319 -13.90 -4.65 23.00
C THR A 319 -14.03 -3.83 24.28
N GLY A 320 -13.16 -2.82 24.46
CA GLY A 320 -13.17 -2.00 25.68
C GLY A 320 -12.42 -0.71 25.56
N GLY A 321 -12.67 0.22 26.48
CA GLY A 321 -12.06 1.54 26.50
C GLY A 321 -12.50 2.42 25.34
N GLU A 322 -11.76 3.51 25.10
CA GLU A 322 -12.03 4.47 24.04
C GLU A 322 -10.73 4.99 23.43
N GLY A 323 -10.79 5.45 22.20
CA GLY A 323 -9.63 6.01 21.53
C GLY A 323 -9.97 6.80 20.28
N VAL A 324 -8.96 7.50 19.79
CA VAL A 324 -8.99 8.19 18.51
C VAL A 324 -7.75 7.74 17.71
N ALA A 325 -7.98 7.36 16.48
CA ALA A 325 -6.91 6.90 15.59
C ALA A 325 -7.00 7.60 14.23
N VAL A 326 -5.86 7.91 13.62
CA VAL A 326 -5.80 8.50 12.28
C VAL A 326 -5.61 7.42 11.23
N VAL A 327 -6.45 7.40 10.21
CA VAL A 327 -6.39 6.45 9.11
C VAL A 327 -5.11 6.64 8.29
N VAL A 328 -4.30 5.62 8.21
CA VAL A 328 -3.02 5.62 7.47
C VAL A 328 -3.11 4.88 6.14
N ALA A 329 -4.00 3.90 6.05
CA ALA A 329 -4.24 3.13 4.84
C ALA A 329 -5.73 2.79 4.69
N VAL A 330 -6.21 2.77 3.45
CA VAL A 330 -7.57 2.37 3.08
C VAL A 330 -7.49 1.21 2.09
N GLY A 331 -8.55 0.39 2.00
CA GLY A 331 -8.67 -0.65 1.01
C GLY A 331 -8.72 -0.04 -0.40
N ARG A 332 -8.15 -0.76 -1.38
CA ARG A 332 -8.23 -0.42 -2.80
C ARG A 332 -9.03 -1.45 -3.54
#